data_2c5d9e700062e830e7680b22a298b208
#
_entry.id   2c5d9e700062e830e7680b22a298b208
#
_cell.length_a   1.000
_cell.length_b   1.000
_cell.length_c   1.000
_cell.angle_alpha   90.00
_cell.angle_beta   90.00
_cell.angle_gamma   90.00
#
_symmetry.space_group_name_H-M   'P 1'
#
loop_
_entity.id
_entity.type
_entity.pdbx_description
1 polymer ?
#
loop_
_entity_poly.entity_id
_entity_poly.type
_entity_poly.pdbx_seq_one_letter_code
_entity_poly.pdbx_strand_id
1 'polypeptide(L)'
;MGAPVKFLFEDDFAGGGAPAKPVIPLAQHEAQLAQVQAEAYRNGLAAAEAKIEGRTSAACDRIAQGIIQLAQGLRAIEARLEAESVEVAVAVARKLAPETIAAEPFAEIAALAAGCFRQLVGAPHVVVRIAEPIYEQAHTRLEEIARMQGFDGRLVVLAEPGMVLGDCRIEWADGGVARDRAKTEAAICEAVARYVAARRSGAQ
;
A
#
# COMPACT_ATOMS: atom_id res chain seq x y z
N MET A 1 -29.19 82.78 -79.26
CA MET A 1 -29.79 81.50 -79.74
C MET A 1 -28.64 80.51 -79.85
N GLY A 2 -28.49 79.63 -78.90
CA GLY A 2 -27.47 78.55 -78.84
C GLY A 2 -27.94 77.39 -79.71
N ALA A 3 -27.08 76.86 -80.55
CA ALA A 3 -27.38 75.67 -81.37
C ALA A 3 -27.51 74.43 -80.51
N PRO A 4 -28.38 73.50 -80.82
CA PRO A 4 -28.56 72.28 -80.06
C PRO A 4 -27.30 71.40 -80.20
N VAL A 5 -26.74 70.98 -79.03
CA VAL A 5 -25.66 70.04 -78.97
C VAL A 5 -26.27 68.61 -79.11
N LYS A 6 -25.81 67.82 -80.07
CA LYS A 6 -26.17 66.40 -80.20
C LYS A 6 -25.59 65.66 -79.06
N PHE A 7 -26.47 64.96 -78.26
CA PHE A 7 -26.11 64.01 -77.32
C PHE A 7 -25.61 62.75 -78.04
N LEU A 8 -24.32 62.44 -77.96
CA LEU A 8 -23.74 61.17 -78.43
C LEU A 8 -23.72 60.24 -77.24
N PHE A 9 -24.47 59.17 -77.33
CA PHE A 9 -24.32 58.06 -76.38
C PHE A 9 -23.00 57.35 -76.70
N GLU A 10 -22.00 57.45 -75.86
CA GLU A 10 -20.71 56.77 -76.01
C GLU A 10 -20.76 55.31 -75.70
N ASP A 11 -21.91 54.77 -75.14
CA ASP A 11 -22.10 53.40 -74.88
C ASP A 11 -22.77 52.70 -76.07
N ASP A 12 -21.97 51.93 -76.81
CA ASP A 12 -22.45 51.04 -77.86
C ASP A 12 -23.02 49.77 -77.23
N PHE A 13 -24.34 49.75 -77.11
CA PHE A 13 -25.06 48.60 -76.61
C PHE A 13 -25.07 47.40 -77.57
N ALA A 14 -24.53 47.56 -78.77
CA ALA A 14 -24.50 46.48 -79.77
C ALA A 14 -23.21 45.65 -79.81
N GLY A 15 -22.16 46.09 -79.11
CA GLY A 15 -20.82 45.53 -79.30
C GLY A 15 -20.11 44.95 -78.09
N GLY A 16 -20.65 45.08 -76.92
CA GLY A 16 -20.02 44.53 -75.69
C GLY A 16 -20.55 43.08 -75.35
N GLY A 17 -20.12 42.13 -76.09
CA GLY A 17 -20.33 40.70 -75.67
C GLY A 17 -19.59 40.47 -74.37
N ALA A 18 -20.29 40.63 -73.23
CA ALA A 18 -19.81 40.00 -71.97
C ALA A 18 -19.48 38.53 -72.30
N PRO A 19 -18.32 38.02 -71.86
CA PRO A 19 -17.97 36.64 -72.12
C PRO A 19 -19.17 35.76 -71.75
N ALA A 20 -19.67 35.00 -72.71
CA ALA A 20 -20.81 34.15 -72.51
C ALA A 20 -20.51 33.23 -71.29
N LYS A 21 -21.28 33.41 -70.21
CA LYS A 21 -21.16 32.50 -69.06
C LYS A 21 -21.24 31.09 -69.59
N PRO A 22 -20.30 30.20 -69.21
CA PRO A 22 -20.32 28.83 -69.73
C PRO A 22 -21.67 28.20 -69.41
N VAL A 23 -22.46 27.92 -70.43
CA VAL A 23 -23.75 27.25 -70.32
C VAL A 23 -23.46 25.76 -70.22
N ILE A 24 -23.69 25.18 -69.06
CA ILE A 24 -23.58 23.74 -68.85
C ILE A 24 -24.94 23.11 -69.19
N PRO A 25 -24.98 22.04 -70.02
CA PRO A 25 -26.22 21.30 -70.29
C PRO A 25 -26.90 20.85 -68.99
N LEU A 26 -28.21 20.98 -68.89
CA LEU A 26 -28.97 20.66 -67.67
C LEU A 26 -28.66 19.24 -67.13
N ALA A 27 -28.61 18.24 -68.00
CA ALA A 27 -28.26 16.86 -67.63
C ALA A 27 -26.85 16.74 -67.02
N GLN A 28 -25.88 17.55 -67.49
CA GLN A 28 -24.53 17.53 -66.91
C GLN A 28 -24.50 18.22 -65.55
N HIS A 29 -25.29 19.27 -65.36
CA HIS A 29 -25.43 19.96 -64.07
C HIS A 29 -26.11 19.05 -63.04
N GLU A 30 -27.17 18.36 -63.40
CA GLU A 30 -27.86 17.38 -62.54
C GLU A 30 -26.93 16.21 -62.12
N ALA A 31 -26.13 15.70 -63.08
CA ALA A 31 -25.13 14.67 -62.78
C ALA A 31 -24.05 15.16 -61.82
N GLN A 32 -23.55 16.39 -62.00
CA GLN A 32 -22.59 16.99 -61.09
C GLN A 32 -23.17 17.23 -59.68
N LEU A 33 -24.40 17.73 -59.59
CA LEU A 33 -25.10 17.89 -58.32
C LEU A 33 -25.26 16.54 -57.60
N ALA A 34 -25.70 15.50 -58.29
CA ALA A 34 -25.84 14.16 -57.73
C ALA A 34 -24.49 13.61 -57.22
N GLN A 35 -23.41 13.82 -57.98
CA GLN A 35 -22.08 13.39 -57.59
C GLN A 35 -21.58 14.15 -56.33
N VAL A 36 -21.72 15.49 -56.32
CA VAL A 36 -21.32 16.32 -55.18
C VAL A 36 -22.14 15.96 -53.93
N GLN A 37 -23.43 15.73 -54.07
CA GLN A 37 -24.29 15.29 -52.97
C GLN A 37 -23.85 13.93 -52.42
N ALA A 38 -23.56 12.95 -53.30
CA ALA A 38 -23.09 11.63 -52.88
C ALA A 38 -21.71 11.68 -52.19
N GLU A 39 -20.82 12.54 -52.70
CA GLU A 39 -19.50 12.77 -52.06
C GLU A 39 -19.65 13.46 -50.70
N ALA A 40 -20.46 14.53 -50.62
CA ALA A 40 -20.73 15.23 -49.36
C ALA A 40 -21.37 14.32 -48.33
N TYR A 41 -22.31 13.47 -48.73
CA TYR A 41 -22.93 12.47 -47.84
C TYR A 41 -21.91 11.44 -47.32
N ARG A 42 -21.07 10.87 -48.20
CA ARG A 42 -20.00 9.92 -47.80
C ARG A 42 -18.98 10.57 -46.87
N ASN A 43 -18.55 11.77 -47.20
CA ASN A 43 -17.60 12.52 -46.37
C ASN A 43 -18.21 12.90 -45.00
N GLY A 44 -19.50 13.27 -44.99
CA GLY A 44 -20.24 13.54 -43.76
C GLY A 44 -20.39 12.31 -42.86
N LEU A 45 -20.70 11.15 -43.47
CA LEU A 45 -20.80 9.88 -42.75
C LEU A 45 -19.45 9.48 -42.15
N ALA A 46 -18.37 9.50 -42.94
CA ALA A 46 -17.03 9.17 -42.49
C ALA A 46 -16.56 10.09 -41.36
N ALA A 47 -16.82 11.40 -41.48
CA ALA A 47 -16.51 12.36 -40.45
C ALA A 47 -17.31 12.14 -39.15
N ALA A 48 -18.59 11.74 -39.28
CA ALA A 48 -19.42 11.41 -38.11
C ALA A 48 -18.92 10.14 -37.40
N GLU A 49 -18.60 9.10 -38.19
CA GLU A 49 -18.04 7.85 -37.67
C GLU A 49 -16.73 8.08 -36.95
N ALA A 50 -15.78 8.78 -37.56
CA ALA A 50 -14.49 9.15 -36.93
C ALA A 50 -14.69 9.95 -35.63
N LYS A 51 -15.67 10.87 -35.62
CA LYS A 51 -16.00 11.65 -34.43
C LYS A 51 -16.58 10.80 -33.31
N ILE A 52 -17.44 9.83 -33.64
CA ILE A 52 -18.01 8.90 -32.66
C ILE A 52 -16.90 8.01 -32.11
N GLU A 53 -16.08 7.46 -33.00
CA GLU A 53 -14.95 6.59 -32.61
C GLU A 53 -13.95 7.32 -31.68
N GLY A 54 -13.59 8.54 -32.01
CA GLY A 54 -12.74 9.37 -31.17
C GLY A 54 -13.37 9.70 -29.81
N ARG A 55 -14.70 9.96 -29.77
CA ARG A 55 -15.41 10.20 -28.51
C ARG A 55 -15.48 8.93 -27.64
N THR A 56 -15.72 7.79 -28.27
CA THR A 56 -15.78 6.49 -27.59
C THR A 56 -14.41 6.13 -27.02
N SER A 57 -13.34 6.26 -27.80
CA SER A 57 -11.97 6.04 -27.34
C SER A 57 -11.63 6.94 -26.14
N ALA A 58 -11.87 8.23 -26.25
CA ALA A 58 -11.62 9.17 -25.16
C ALA A 58 -12.47 8.88 -23.89
N ALA A 59 -13.67 8.33 -24.05
CA ALA A 59 -14.49 7.89 -22.91
C ALA A 59 -13.91 6.62 -22.27
N CYS A 60 -13.49 5.64 -23.06
CA CYS A 60 -12.82 4.43 -22.58
C CYS A 60 -11.52 4.76 -21.84
N ASP A 61 -10.70 5.67 -22.37
CA ASP A 61 -9.46 6.10 -21.73
C ASP A 61 -9.71 6.74 -20.36
N ARG A 62 -10.75 7.58 -20.26
CA ARG A 62 -11.14 8.19 -18.97
C ARG A 62 -11.61 7.14 -17.97
N ILE A 63 -12.38 6.15 -18.42
CA ILE A 63 -12.82 5.04 -17.56
C ILE A 63 -11.62 4.23 -17.09
N ALA A 64 -10.70 3.89 -17.99
CA ALA A 64 -9.49 3.15 -17.66
C ALA A 64 -8.64 3.89 -16.63
N GLN A 65 -8.43 5.19 -16.83
CA GLN A 65 -7.71 6.03 -15.86
C GLN A 65 -8.43 6.09 -14.50
N GLY A 66 -9.75 6.23 -14.50
CA GLY A 66 -10.56 6.21 -13.29
C GLY A 66 -10.44 4.89 -12.51
N ILE A 67 -10.45 3.76 -13.20
CA ILE A 67 -10.26 2.43 -12.58
C ILE A 67 -8.87 2.31 -11.97
N ILE A 68 -7.82 2.76 -12.66
CA ILE A 68 -6.45 2.75 -12.15
C ILE A 68 -6.34 3.58 -10.87
N GLN A 69 -6.87 4.80 -10.88
CA GLN A 69 -6.87 5.68 -9.70
C GLN A 69 -7.65 5.07 -8.53
N LEU A 70 -8.79 4.43 -8.81
CA LEU A 70 -9.60 3.77 -7.79
C LEU A 70 -8.85 2.59 -7.16
N ALA A 71 -8.17 1.78 -7.99
CA ALA A 71 -7.36 0.66 -7.53
C ALA A 71 -6.17 1.13 -6.65
N GLN A 72 -5.51 2.22 -7.04
CA GLN A 72 -4.45 2.83 -6.22
C GLN A 72 -5.00 3.36 -4.89
N GLY A 73 -6.14 4.06 -4.92
CA GLY A 73 -6.81 4.54 -3.70
C GLY A 73 -7.20 3.42 -2.75
N LEU A 74 -7.71 2.30 -3.28
CA LEU A 74 -8.07 1.12 -2.48
C LEU A 74 -6.84 0.53 -1.79
N ARG A 75 -5.74 0.34 -2.51
CA ARG A 75 -4.47 -0.15 -1.91
C ARG A 75 -3.95 0.76 -0.79
N ALA A 76 -4.05 2.08 -0.97
CA ALA A 76 -3.65 3.03 0.06
C ALA A 76 -4.53 2.93 1.32
N ILE A 77 -5.84 2.73 1.15
CA ILE A 77 -6.77 2.51 2.26
C ILE A 77 -6.46 1.19 2.97
N GLU A 78 -6.26 0.09 2.24
CA GLU A 78 -5.89 -1.22 2.80
C GLU A 78 -4.60 -1.12 3.63
N ALA A 79 -3.54 -0.51 3.09
CA ALA A 79 -2.27 -0.33 3.80
C ALA A 79 -2.43 0.51 5.08
N ARG A 80 -3.29 1.52 5.06
CA ARG A 80 -3.59 2.34 6.24
C ARG A 80 -4.34 1.53 7.29
N LEU A 81 -5.39 0.80 6.90
CA LEU A 81 -6.17 -0.03 7.83
C LEU A 81 -5.34 -1.14 8.45
N GLU A 82 -4.46 -1.79 7.69
CA GLU A 82 -3.50 -2.77 8.23
C GLU A 82 -2.57 -2.11 9.27
N ALA A 83 -2.00 -0.95 8.97
CA ALA A 83 -1.14 -0.24 9.91
C ALA A 83 -1.87 0.14 11.20
N GLU A 84 -3.07 0.72 11.10
CA GLU A 84 -3.90 1.08 12.25
C GLU A 84 -4.28 -0.16 13.08
N SER A 85 -4.61 -1.28 12.42
CA SER A 85 -4.96 -2.54 13.10
C SER A 85 -3.80 -3.10 13.90
N VAL A 86 -2.59 -3.07 13.34
CA VAL A 86 -1.37 -3.51 14.03
C VAL A 86 -1.04 -2.61 15.21
N GLU A 87 -1.17 -1.29 15.07
CA GLU A 87 -0.97 -0.34 16.16
C GLU A 87 -1.94 -0.58 17.33
N VAL A 88 -3.21 -0.83 17.02
CA VAL A 88 -4.21 -1.18 18.04
C VAL A 88 -3.87 -2.50 18.72
N ALA A 89 -3.49 -3.54 17.96
CA ALA A 89 -3.10 -4.83 18.52
C ALA A 89 -1.90 -4.70 19.48
N VAL A 90 -0.88 -3.93 19.12
CA VAL A 90 0.27 -3.65 19.98
C VAL A 90 -0.14 -2.88 21.23
N ALA A 91 -1.02 -1.88 21.11
CA ALA A 91 -1.50 -1.12 22.25
C ALA A 91 -2.27 -2.00 23.25
N VAL A 92 -3.12 -2.90 22.74
CA VAL A 92 -3.85 -3.88 23.58
C VAL A 92 -2.87 -4.85 24.25
N ALA A 93 -1.91 -5.40 23.51
CA ALA A 93 -0.90 -6.31 24.06
C ALA A 93 -0.08 -5.64 25.17
N ARG A 94 0.35 -4.39 24.97
CA ARG A 94 1.07 -3.61 25.99
C ARG A 94 0.25 -3.36 27.25
N LYS A 95 -1.05 -3.26 27.13
CA LYS A 95 -1.94 -3.07 28.27
C LYS A 95 -2.19 -4.37 29.04
N LEU A 96 -2.37 -5.48 28.33
CA LEU A 96 -2.74 -6.77 28.94
C LEU A 96 -1.53 -7.59 29.41
N ALA A 97 -0.41 -7.60 28.68
CA ALA A 97 0.73 -8.44 28.98
C ALA A 97 1.31 -8.22 30.41
N PRO A 98 1.47 -6.99 30.92
CA PRO A 98 1.92 -6.78 32.28
C PRO A 98 1.01 -7.41 33.35
N GLU A 99 -0.31 -7.31 33.16
CA GLU A 99 -1.30 -7.86 34.09
C GLU A 99 -1.24 -9.40 34.11
N THR A 100 -1.13 -10.02 32.91
CA THR A 100 -1.01 -11.48 32.78
C THR A 100 0.29 -11.98 33.41
N ILE A 101 1.41 -11.31 33.18
CA ILE A 101 2.71 -11.66 33.79
C ILE A 101 2.69 -11.46 35.31
N ALA A 102 2.02 -10.41 35.79
CA ALA A 102 1.91 -10.19 37.23
C ALA A 102 1.05 -11.25 37.94
N ALA A 103 0.05 -11.81 37.24
CA ALA A 103 -0.77 -12.90 37.79
C ALA A 103 0.03 -14.22 37.94
N GLU A 104 0.90 -14.55 36.98
CA GLU A 104 1.72 -15.75 37.00
C GLU A 104 3.19 -15.49 36.60
N PRO A 105 3.96 -14.77 37.42
CA PRO A 105 5.29 -14.29 37.05
C PRO A 105 6.32 -15.41 36.86
N PHE A 106 6.08 -16.59 37.41
CA PHE A 106 6.98 -17.74 37.35
C PHE A 106 6.76 -18.66 36.14
N ALA A 107 5.59 -18.62 35.50
CA ALA A 107 5.24 -19.57 34.44
C ALA A 107 6.23 -19.57 33.28
N GLU A 108 6.58 -18.38 32.80
CA GLU A 108 7.53 -18.19 31.70
C GLU A 108 8.98 -18.49 32.11
N ILE A 109 9.35 -18.16 33.35
CA ILE A 109 10.66 -18.48 33.91
C ILE A 109 10.82 -20.02 33.98
N ALA A 110 9.80 -20.71 34.42
CA ALA A 110 9.77 -22.18 34.48
C ALA A 110 9.96 -22.80 33.08
N ALA A 111 9.23 -22.32 32.07
CA ALA A 111 9.36 -22.79 30.71
C ALA A 111 10.76 -22.59 30.13
N LEU A 112 11.34 -21.41 30.35
CA LEU A 112 12.70 -21.09 29.90
C LEU A 112 13.74 -21.96 30.63
N ALA A 113 13.64 -22.10 31.95
CA ALA A 113 14.53 -22.93 32.77
C ALA A 113 14.49 -24.41 32.37
N ALA A 114 13.30 -24.94 32.15
CA ALA A 114 13.13 -26.32 31.68
C ALA A 114 13.78 -26.53 30.29
N GLY A 115 13.67 -25.55 29.38
CA GLY A 115 14.35 -25.60 28.09
C GLY A 115 15.87 -25.59 28.23
N CYS A 116 16.40 -24.75 29.10
CA CYS A 116 17.84 -24.63 29.35
C CYS A 116 18.39 -25.93 30.02
N PHE A 117 17.76 -26.42 31.07
CA PHE A 117 18.25 -27.63 31.78
C PHE A 117 18.34 -28.85 30.88
N ARG A 118 17.41 -29.05 29.98
CA ARG A 118 17.48 -30.14 28.97
C ARG A 118 18.72 -30.07 28.06
N GLN A 119 19.20 -28.87 27.77
CA GLN A 119 20.34 -28.67 26.89
C GLN A 119 21.69 -28.61 27.63
N LEU A 120 21.67 -28.37 28.93
CA LEU A 120 22.85 -28.21 29.75
C LEU A 120 23.27 -29.52 30.46
N VAL A 121 23.08 -30.64 29.78
CA VAL A 121 23.53 -31.96 30.29
C VAL A 121 25.06 -31.91 30.38
N GLY A 122 25.56 -32.09 31.65
CA GLY A 122 26.99 -32.05 31.93
C GLY A 122 27.56 -30.69 32.31
N ALA A 123 26.76 -29.63 32.31
CA ALA A 123 27.19 -28.32 32.84
C ALA A 123 27.42 -28.41 34.37
N PRO A 124 28.60 -27.98 34.92
CA PRO A 124 28.92 -28.18 36.32
C PRO A 124 28.07 -27.32 37.27
N HIS A 125 27.65 -26.18 36.80
CA HIS A 125 26.79 -25.25 37.54
C HIS A 125 25.97 -24.35 36.62
N VAL A 126 24.82 -23.96 37.11
CA VAL A 126 23.89 -23.00 36.48
C VAL A 126 23.48 -21.98 37.56
N VAL A 127 23.53 -20.71 37.20
CA VAL A 127 23.08 -19.61 38.07
C VAL A 127 21.79 -19.05 37.47
N VAL A 128 20.72 -19.00 38.22
CA VAL A 128 19.44 -18.41 37.84
C VAL A 128 19.20 -17.17 38.69
N ARG A 129 19.14 -16.01 38.06
CA ARG A 129 18.81 -14.73 38.72
C ARG A 129 17.36 -14.39 38.42
N ILE A 130 16.62 -14.03 39.47
CA ILE A 130 15.20 -13.73 39.43
C ILE A 130 14.87 -12.53 40.31
N ALA A 131 13.67 -11.98 40.12
CA ALA A 131 13.19 -10.87 40.95
C ALA A 131 13.00 -11.33 42.42
N GLU A 132 13.44 -10.48 43.36
CA GLU A 132 13.39 -10.74 44.78
C GLU A 132 12.02 -11.20 45.33
N PRO A 133 10.86 -10.59 44.91
CA PRO A 133 9.56 -10.95 45.45
C PRO A 133 9.14 -12.38 45.21
N ILE A 134 9.68 -13.06 44.18
CA ILE A 134 9.31 -14.45 43.84
C ILE A 134 10.40 -15.46 44.22
N TYR A 135 11.48 -15.05 44.87
CA TYR A 135 12.67 -15.85 45.14
C TYR A 135 12.33 -17.17 45.86
N GLU A 136 11.66 -17.13 47.03
CA GLU A 136 11.37 -18.28 47.82
C GLU A 136 10.53 -19.36 47.07
N GLN A 137 9.51 -18.86 46.38
CA GLN A 137 8.66 -19.76 45.60
C GLN A 137 9.38 -20.34 44.38
N ALA A 138 10.16 -19.51 43.69
CA ALA A 138 10.87 -19.92 42.49
C ALA A 138 12.05 -20.85 42.79
N HIS A 139 12.76 -20.66 43.90
CA HIS A 139 13.88 -21.51 44.29
C HIS A 139 13.46 -22.99 44.35
N THR A 140 12.43 -23.31 45.13
CA THR A 140 11.93 -24.67 45.28
C THR A 140 11.47 -25.26 43.94
N ARG A 141 10.72 -24.49 43.17
CA ARG A 141 10.18 -24.97 41.89
C ARG A 141 11.28 -25.15 40.83
N LEU A 142 12.31 -24.31 40.81
CA LEU A 142 13.44 -24.44 39.87
C LEU A 142 14.28 -25.69 40.18
N GLU A 143 14.47 -26.05 41.46
CA GLU A 143 15.13 -27.30 41.86
C GLU A 143 14.34 -28.54 41.40
N GLU A 144 13.01 -28.48 41.51
CA GLU A 144 12.14 -29.55 41.00
C GLU A 144 12.25 -29.69 39.48
N ILE A 145 12.20 -28.58 38.75
CA ILE A 145 12.34 -28.55 37.29
C ILE A 145 13.71 -29.07 36.87
N ALA A 146 14.78 -28.64 37.49
CA ALA A 146 16.13 -29.12 37.19
C ALA A 146 16.23 -30.64 37.34
N ARG A 147 15.69 -31.17 38.44
CA ARG A 147 15.66 -32.62 38.70
C ARG A 147 14.82 -33.38 37.66
N MET A 148 13.62 -32.84 37.33
CA MET A 148 12.76 -33.44 36.29
C MET A 148 13.39 -33.45 34.91
N GLN A 149 14.23 -32.47 34.60
CA GLN A 149 14.92 -32.38 33.31
C GLN A 149 16.26 -33.14 33.28
N GLY A 150 16.62 -33.84 34.36
CA GLY A 150 17.87 -34.63 34.45
C GLY A 150 19.12 -33.75 34.58
N PHE A 151 19.03 -32.57 35.10
CA PHE A 151 20.18 -31.74 35.36
C PHE A 151 20.86 -32.14 36.67
N ASP A 152 22.09 -32.66 36.56
CA ASP A 152 22.89 -33.16 37.68
C ASP A 152 23.91 -32.15 38.24
N GLY A 153 24.02 -30.97 37.59
CA GLY A 153 24.92 -29.90 37.99
C GLY A 153 24.42 -29.14 39.24
N ARG A 154 25.25 -28.23 39.72
CA ARG A 154 24.87 -27.37 40.83
C ARG A 154 23.98 -26.21 40.35
N LEU A 155 22.73 -26.18 40.82
CA LEU A 155 21.83 -25.03 40.63
C LEU A 155 22.06 -24.01 41.76
N VAL A 156 22.23 -22.73 41.34
CA VAL A 156 22.33 -21.59 42.26
C VAL A 156 21.25 -20.59 41.86
N VAL A 157 20.29 -20.36 42.73
CA VAL A 157 19.24 -19.34 42.51
C VAL A 157 19.58 -18.12 43.33
N LEU A 158 19.56 -16.96 42.70
CA LEU A 158 19.88 -15.67 43.30
C LEU A 158 18.74 -14.67 43.12
N ALA A 159 18.39 -13.97 44.19
CA ALA A 159 17.56 -12.78 44.11
C ALA A 159 18.35 -11.60 43.54
N GLU A 160 17.88 -10.95 42.53
CA GLU A 160 18.49 -9.75 41.94
C GLU A 160 17.64 -8.51 42.27
N PRO A 161 18.11 -7.61 43.11
CA PRO A 161 17.38 -6.38 43.43
C PRO A 161 17.14 -5.52 42.19
N GLY A 162 15.92 -5.02 42.02
CA GLY A 162 15.53 -4.20 40.87
C GLY A 162 15.16 -4.95 39.59
N MET A 163 15.29 -6.28 39.57
CA MET A 163 14.78 -7.09 38.47
C MET A 163 13.24 -7.08 38.46
N VAL A 164 12.66 -6.89 37.29
CA VAL A 164 11.21 -6.81 37.10
C VAL A 164 10.58 -8.20 37.22
N LEU A 165 9.39 -8.30 37.79
CA LEU A 165 8.62 -9.54 37.89
C LEU A 165 8.43 -10.18 36.50
N GLY A 166 8.75 -11.48 36.41
CA GLY A 166 8.71 -12.26 35.17
C GLY A 166 9.97 -12.19 34.33
N ASP A 167 10.94 -11.35 34.68
CA ASP A 167 12.26 -11.36 34.06
C ASP A 167 13.19 -12.33 34.80
N CYS A 168 14.14 -12.91 34.09
CA CYS A 168 15.16 -13.77 34.66
C CYS A 168 16.42 -13.80 33.79
N ARG A 169 17.52 -14.23 34.41
CA ARG A 169 18.79 -14.49 33.71
C ARG A 169 19.30 -15.86 34.17
N ILE A 170 19.61 -16.71 33.21
CA ILE A 170 20.15 -18.06 33.42
C ILE A 170 21.55 -18.05 32.81
N GLU A 171 22.58 -18.30 33.64
CA GLU A 171 23.98 -18.22 33.27
C GLU A 171 24.67 -19.57 33.56
N TRP A 172 25.55 -19.98 32.66
CA TRP A 172 26.42 -21.16 32.82
C TRP A 172 27.81 -20.83 32.28
N ALA A 173 28.76 -21.75 32.38
CA ALA A 173 30.18 -21.49 32.12
C ALA A 173 30.45 -20.85 30.73
N ASP A 174 29.74 -21.31 29.69
CA ASP A 174 30.02 -20.95 28.28
C ASP A 174 28.93 -20.00 27.69
N GLY A 175 28.02 -19.51 28.53
CA GLY A 175 26.98 -18.62 28.02
C GLY A 175 25.85 -18.33 29.00
N GLY A 176 24.76 -17.81 28.46
CA GLY A 176 23.57 -17.50 29.25
C GLY A 176 22.40 -17.10 28.38
N VAL A 177 21.22 -17.16 28.96
CA VAL A 177 19.96 -16.68 28.38
C VAL A 177 19.32 -15.72 29.37
N ALA A 178 18.80 -14.63 28.85
CA ALA A 178 18.02 -13.68 29.65
C ALA A 178 16.64 -13.48 29.05
N ARG A 179 15.65 -13.50 29.91
CA ARG A 179 14.32 -12.99 29.64
C ARG A 179 14.25 -11.57 30.16
N ASP A 180 14.14 -10.62 29.24
CA ASP A 180 14.04 -9.19 29.52
C ASP A 180 12.83 -8.67 28.76
N ARG A 181 11.77 -8.35 29.50
CA ARG A 181 10.51 -7.90 28.93
C ARG A 181 10.68 -6.59 28.17
N ALA A 182 11.46 -5.67 28.70
CA ALA A 182 11.66 -4.35 28.08
C ALA A 182 12.37 -4.48 26.72
N LYS A 183 13.39 -5.35 26.64
CA LYS A 183 14.08 -5.64 25.37
C LYS A 183 13.17 -6.35 24.37
N THR A 184 12.35 -7.30 24.82
CA THR A 184 11.38 -8.01 24.00
C THR A 184 10.34 -7.04 23.43
N GLU A 185 9.81 -6.16 24.27
CA GLU A 185 8.86 -5.13 23.85
C GLU A 185 9.48 -4.18 22.82
N ALA A 186 10.71 -3.71 23.07
CA ALA A 186 11.42 -2.84 22.13
C ALA A 186 11.63 -3.54 20.77
N ALA A 187 12.03 -4.82 20.77
CA ALA A 187 12.22 -5.59 19.56
C ALA A 187 10.91 -5.80 18.76
N ILE A 188 9.80 -6.07 19.46
CA ILE A 188 8.47 -6.17 18.85
C ILE A 188 8.09 -4.82 18.21
N CYS A 189 8.25 -3.72 18.93
CA CYS A 189 7.91 -2.39 18.42
C CYS A 189 8.73 -2.02 17.19
N GLU A 190 10.03 -2.32 17.20
CA GLU A 190 10.88 -2.12 16.04
C GLU A 190 10.48 -2.97 14.84
N ALA A 191 10.16 -4.25 15.06
CA ALA A 191 9.67 -5.14 14.01
C ALA A 191 8.35 -4.64 13.41
N VAL A 192 7.42 -4.20 14.25
CA VAL A 192 6.15 -3.60 13.84
C VAL A 192 6.37 -2.31 13.06
N ALA A 193 7.24 -1.43 13.54
CA ALA A 193 7.55 -0.18 12.85
C ALA A 193 8.13 -0.44 11.44
N ARG A 194 9.04 -1.41 11.31
CA ARG A 194 9.57 -1.85 10.01
C ARG A 194 8.48 -2.39 9.10
N TYR A 195 7.59 -3.23 9.62
CA TYR A 195 6.47 -3.78 8.85
C TYR A 195 5.54 -2.68 8.33
N VAL A 196 5.12 -1.77 9.20
CA VAL A 196 4.24 -0.63 8.83
C VAL A 196 4.90 0.27 7.80
N ALA A 197 6.21 0.57 7.95
CA ALA A 197 6.95 1.37 6.99
C ALA A 197 7.03 0.68 5.61
N ALA A 198 7.29 -0.62 5.56
CA ALA A 198 7.35 -1.39 4.32
C ALA A 198 5.98 -1.41 3.60
N ARG A 199 4.88 -1.54 4.35
CA ARG A 199 3.52 -1.51 3.78
C ARG A 199 3.16 -0.14 3.21
N ARG A 200 3.53 0.95 3.89
CA ARG A 200 3.30 2.31 3.39
C ARG A 200 4.09 2.64 2.12
N SER A 201 5.32 2.14 2.02
CA SER A 201 6.16 2.34 0.80
C SER A 201 5.70 1.47 -0.38
N GLY A 202 5.17 0.28 -0.15
CA GLY A 202 4.66 -0.59 -1.20
C GLY A 202 3.28 -0.20 -1.74
N ALA A 203 2.61 0.77 -1.10
CA ALA A 203 1.31 1.30 -1.53
C ALA A 203 1.41 2.56 -2.41
N GLN A 204 2.61 3.10 -2.61
CA GLN A 204 2.91 4.19 -3.55
C GLN A 204 3.26 3.64 -4.93
#